data_c373e9cce40e11d6595456de81cb16fe
#
_entry.id   c373e9cce40e11d6595456de81cb16fe
#
_cell.length_a   1.000
_cell.length_b   1.000
_cell.length_c   1.000
_cell.angle_alpha   90.00
_cell.angle_beta   90.00
_cell.angle_gamma   90.00
#
_symmetry.space_group_name_H-M   'P 1'
#
loop_
_entity.id
_entity.type
_entity.pdbx_description
1 polymer ?
#
loop_
_entity_poly.entity_id
_entity_poly.type
_entity_poly.pdbx_seq_one_letter_code
_entity_poly.pdbx_strand_id
1 'polypeptide(L)' 'MQAIKVYSIRLAMLCRLYDLKLINDKEYTKIKNRIENDYKKRDRK' A
#
# COMPACT_ATOMS: atom_id res chain seq x y z
N MET A 1 11.40 -3.99 12.09
CA MET A 1 11.21 -5.04 11.34
C MET A 1 9.86 -5.38 10.96
N GLN A 2 8.93 -5.28 11.81
CA GLN A 2 7.57 -5.51 11.49
C GLN A 2 7.07 -4.53 10.45
N ALA A 3 7.58 -3.33 10.47
CA ALA A 3 7.13 -2.32 9.54
C ALA A 3 7.28 -2.74 8.08
N ILE A 4 8.39 -3.36 7.76
CA ILE A 4 8.63 -3.80 6.41
C ILE A 4 7.68 -4.89 6.01
N LYS A 5 7.39 -5.79 6.93
CA LYS A 5 6.48 -6.86 6.64
C LYS A 5 5.08 -6.34 6.39
N VAL A 6 4.64 -5.45 7.23
CA VAL A 6 3.30 -4.89 7.09
C VAL A 6 3.18 -4.14 5.78
N TYR A 7 4.22 -3.43 5.42
CA TYR A 7 4.21 -2.68 4.17
C TYR A 7 4.08 -3.63 2.98
N SER A 8 4.82 -4.71 2.99
CA SER A 8 4.77 -5.67 1.90
C SER A 8 3.40 -6.31 1.79
N ILE A 9 2.85 -6.67 2.93
CA ILE A 9 1.55 -7.31 2.95
C ILE A 9 0.49 -6.37 2.41
N ARG A 10 0.55 -5.10 2.78
CA ARG A 10 -0.41 -4.14 2.31
C ARG A 10 -0.31 -3.94 0.81
N LEU A 11 0.90 -3.88 0.30
CA LEU A 11 1.09 -3.73 -1.12
C LEU A 11 0.59 -4.95 -1.89
N ALA A 12 0.79 -6.11 -1.32
CA ALA A 12 0.34 -7.33 -1.95
C ALA A 12 -1.18 -7.35 -2.03
N MET A 13 -1.83 -6.93 -0.97
CA MET A 13 -3.28 -6.88 -0.95
C MET A 13 -3.78 -5.86 -1.97
N LEU A 14 -3.11 -4.74 -2.06
CA LEU A 14 -3.50 -3.71 -3.00
C LEU A 14 -3.40 -4.24 -4.42
N CYS A 15 -2.33 -4.94 -4.71
CA CYS A 15 -2.15 -5.51 -6.03
C CYS A 15 -3.26 -6.48 -6.35
N ARG A 16 -3.64 -7.28 -5.38
CA ARG A 16 -4.68 -8.26 -5.59
C ARG A 16 -6.02 -7.58 -5.87
N LEU A 17 -6.33 -6.54 -5.13
CA LEU A 17 -7.57 -5.82 -5.36
C LEU A 17 -7.61 -5.25 -6.76
N TYR A 18 -6.49 -4.73 -7.20
CA TYR A 18 -6.41 -4.15 -8.52
C TYR A 18 -6.56 -5.26 -9.57
N ASP A 19 -5.92 -6.38 -9.31
CA ASP A 19 -5.96 -7.50 -10.25
C ASP A 19 -7.37 -8.05 -10.39
N LEU A 20 -8.11 -8.04 -9.31
CA LEU A 20 -9.48 -8.52 -9.32
C LEU A 20 -10.44 -7.45 -9.83
N LYS A 21 -9.91 -6.30 -10.18
CA LYS A 21 -10.71 -5.20 -10.70
C LYS A 21 -11.69 -4.66 -9.69
N LEU A 22 -11.35 -4.79 -8.43
CA LEU A 22 -12.19 -4.24 -7.37
C LEU A 22 -11.92 -2.76 -7.22
N ILE A 23 -10.78 -2.30 -7.70
CA ILE A 23 -10.43 -0.90 -7.67
C ILE A 23 -9.85 -0.52 -9.02
N ASN A 24 -9.90 0.76 -9.36
CA ASN A 24 -9.36 1.19 -10.65
C ASN A 24 -8.02 1.88 -10.45
N ASP A 25 -7.48 2.40 -11.54
CA ASP A 25 -6.17 3.05 -11.49
C ASP A 25 -6.11 4.17 -10.48
N LYS A 26 -7.13 4.97 -10.46
CA LYS A 26 -7.16 6.11 -9.56
C LYS A 26 -7.12 5.66 -8.12
N GLU A 27 -7.92 4.67 -7.81
CA GLU A 27 -7.98 4.17 -6.47
C GLU A 27 -6.70 3.46 -6.10
N TYR A 28 -6.14 2.75 -7.04
CA TYR A 28 -4.90 2.04 -6.80
C TYR A 28 -3.80 3.05 -6.42
N THR A 29 -3.65 4.09 -7.20
CA THR A 29 -2.64 5.10 -6.95
C THR A 29 -2.88 5.78 -5.61
N LYS A 30 -4.13 6.08 -5.34
CA LYS A 30 -4.47 6.75 -4.11
C LYS A 30 -4.09 5.93 -2.89
N ILE A 31 -4.47 4.67 -2.90
CA ILE A 31 -4.18 3.80 -1.79
C ILE A 31 -2.69 3.56 -1.66
N LYS A 32 -2.04 3.39 -2.79
CA LYS A 32 -0.61 3.16 -2.78
C LYS A 32 0.13 4.34 -2.17
N ASN A 33 -0.25 5.53 -2.55
CA ASN A 33 0.37 6.73 -2.01
C ASN A 33 0.17 6.82 -0.51
N ARG A 34 -1.01 6.44 -0.07
CA ARG A 34 -1.32 6.49 1.33
C ARG A 34 -0.45 5.52 2.11
N ILE A 35 -0.30 4.31 1.59
CA ILE A 35 0.52 3.31 2.24
C ILE A 35 1.97 3.77 2.33
N GLU A 36 2.47 4.32 1.24
CA GLU A 36 3.84 4.80 1.20
C GLU A 36 4.04 5.95 2.17
N ASN A 37 3.09 6.82 2.20
CA ASN A 37 3.17 7.98 3.07
C ASN A 37 3.21 7.55 4.54
N ASP A 38 2.38 6.58 4.85
CA ASP A 38 2.33 6.07 6.21
C ASP A 38 3.64 5.40 6.59
N TYR A 39 4.20 4.67 5.65
CA TYR A 39 5.45 3.97 5.86
C TYR A 39 6.58 4.97 6.10
N LYS A 40 6.62 6.01 5.28
CA LYS A 40 7.64 7.02 5.40
C LYS A 40 7.56 7.73 6.74
N LYS A 41 6.38 8.06 7.16
CA LYS A 41 6.20 8.73 8.40
C LYS A 41 6.77 7.92 9.55
N ARG A 42 6.50 6.64 9.54
CA ARG A 42 7.00 5.81 10.57
C ARG A 42 8.49 5.75 10.55
N ASP A 43 9.04 5.60 9.39
CA ASP A 43 10.45 5.47 9.24
C ASP A 43 11.21 6.66 9.70
N ARG A 44 10.65 7.85 9.47
CA ARG A 44 11.36 9.01 9.79
C ARG A 44 11.49 9.25 11.22
N LYS A 45 10.77 8.98 11.92
CA LYS A 45 10.92 9.21 13.25
C LYS A 45 11.62 10.34 13.62
#